data_6642beddd4cef30bad21e49c998a43c6
#
_entry.id   6642beddd4cef30bad21e49c998a43c6
#
_cell.length_a   1.000
_cell.length_b   1.000
_cell.length_c   1.000
_cell.angle_alpha   90.00
_cell.angle_beta   90.00
_cell.angle_gamma   90.00
#
_symmetry.space_group_name_H-M   'P 1'
#
loop_
_entity.id
_entity.type
_entity.pdbx_description
1 polymer ?
#
loop_
_entity_poly.entity_id
_entity_poly.type
_entity_poly.pdbx_seq_one_letter_code
_entity_poly.pdbx_strand_id
1 'polypeptide(L)'
;MKLRLKIPALWWLAAFLPAVSPLAVAQDAPPEEPRRYFRYSLSTIDDVTVYSGLQVPLPIVLNQFLVEPTLTFRYKPVWSFSTSLIGVADTYTDSFTQLRVKEAYAGASAGNFDITVGRRMVRWGTGYAFTATGVLDPPRMPTNPTDRLNLNEGRDMVKADFVHGSSALTAAWSTAALAPASADLHDTTAFRYNVLVHGFDTSLIAGDDRGGDAFGGFTFTRVFGEAWEIHGEAAWREHEAILGGAKYTTTNGITFIGEFFTPPNIPYFQETSTPLNGRQHYLFLTAGKSRLRELPGWKQWDLSVSTVANLNDLSYTAIIDATRRFGNHFSSYLHMEVPAGNSRSEYGATPFTAATSVGIRFQL
;
A
#
# COMPACT_ATOMS: atom_id res chain seq x y z
N MET A 1 27.51 26.89 -25.74
CA MET A 1 26.06 26.91 -25.85
C MET A 1 25.64 25.57 -26.47
N LYS A 2 25.33 24.54 -25.65
CA LYS A 2 24.88 23.22 -26.12
C LYS A 2 23.38 23.16 -25.96
N LEU A 3 22.66 23.20 -27.10
CA LEU A 3 21.23 22.94 -27.15
C LEU A 3 20.98 21.46 -26.82
N ARG A 4 20.38 21.17 -25.66
CA ARG A 4 19.79 19.86 -25.38
C ARG A 4 18.40 19.86 -25.99
N LEU A 5 18.21 19.14 -27.10
CA LEU A 5 16.89 18.81 -27.61
C LEU A 5 16.21 17.87 -26.59
N LYS A 6 15.18 18.36 -25.91
CA LYS A 6 14.23 17.53 -25.17
C LYS A 6 13.34 16.84 -26.20
N ILE A 7 13.57 15.56 -26.45
CA ILE A 7 12.68 14.71 -27.25
C ILE A 7 11.53 14.31 -26.31
N PRO A 8 10.28 14.68 -26.58
CA PRO A 8 9.17 14.24 -25.72
C PRO A 8 9.00 12.72 -25.84
N ALA A 9 8.86 12.05 -24.70
CA ALA A 9 8.74 10.58 -24.54
C ALA A 9 7.53 9.95 -25.28
N LEU A 10 6.73 10.74 -25.98
CA LEU A 10 5.50 10.28 -26.66
C LEU A 10 5.74 9.39 -27.90
N TRP A 11 6.95 9.33 -28.45
CA TRP A 11 7.21 8.61 -29.72
C TRP A 11 7.46 7.12 -29.56
N TRP A 12 7.67 6.61 -28.35
CA TRP A 12 7.96 5.18 -28.11
C TRP A 12 6.72 4.30 -27.91
N LEU A 13 5.55 4.92 -27.68
CA LEU A 13 4.28 4.19 -27.47
C LEU A 13 3.60 3.69 -28.75
N ALA A 14 3.99 4.18 -29.92
CA ALA A 14 3.36 3.82 -31.20
C ALA A 14 3.82 2.47 -31.79
N ALA A 15 4.86 1.84 -31.25
CA ALA A 15 5.49 0.64 -31.84
C ALA A 15 5.01 -0.71 -31.28
N PHE A 16 4.14 -0.74 -30.25
CA PHE A 16 3.72 -1.98 -29.60
C PHE A 16 2.20 -2.14 -29.51
N LEU A 17 1.51 -2.13 -30.65
CA LEU A 17 0.13 -2.63 -30.74
C LEU A 17 0.15 -4.02 -31.42
N PRO A 18 0.08 -5.15 -30.68
CA PRO A 18 -0.17 -6.43 -31.31
C PRO A 18 -1.63 -6.50 -31.74
N ALA A 19 -1.85 -6.92 -33.00
CA ALA A 19 -3.17 -7.27 -33.52
C ALA A 19 -3.74 -8.46 -32.73
N VAL A 20 -4.73 -8.23 -31.89
CA VAL A 20 -5.41 -9.26 -31.11
C VAL A 20 -6.69 -9.66 -31.82
N SER A 21 -6.76 -10.93 -32.27
CA SER A 21 -7.98 -11.53 -32.81
C SER A 21 -9.02 -11.78 -31.70
N PRO A 22 -10.30 -11.50 -31.93
CA PRO A 22 -11.32 -11.68 -30.90
C PRO A 22 -11.77 -13.15 -30.83
N LEU A 23 -11.45 -13.81 -29.72
CA LEU A 23 -12.18 -15.01 -29.29
C LEU A 23 -13.17 -14.58 -28.19
N ALA A 24 -14.41 -14.35 -28.59
CA ALA A 24 -15.50 -14.09 -27.66
C ALA A 24 -15.92 -15.42 -26.98
N VAL A 25 -15.60 -15.57 -25.71
CA VAL A 25 -16.24 -16.54 -24.82
C VAL A 25 -17.42 -15.81 -24.16
N ALA A 26 -18.64 -16.30 -24.44
CA ALA A 26 -19.85 -15.82 -23.76
C ALA A 26 -19.76 -16.21 -22.27
N GLN A 27 -19.54 -15.24 -21.41
CA GLN A 27 -19.74 -15.39 -19.96
C GLN A 27 -21.21 -15.17 -19.65
N ASP A 28 -21.79 -16.07 -18.85
CA ASP A 28 -23.13 -15.87 -18.26
C ASP A 28 -23.18 -14.51 -17.55
N ALA A 29 -24.21 -13.73 -17.86
CA ALA A 29 -24.35 -12.40 -17.28
C ALA A 29 -24.47 -12.50 -15.75
N PRO A 30 -23.64 -11.78 -14.99
CA PRO A 30 -23.76 -11.73 -13.55
C PRO A 30 -25.13 -11.14 -13.17
N PRO A 31 -25.68 -11.47 -11.98
CA PRO A 31 -26.96 -10.94 -11.54
C PRO A 31 -26.97 -9.41 -11.61
N GLU A 32 -28.06 -8.84 -12.15
CA GLU A 32 -28.19 -7.40 -12.31
C GLU A 32 -28.02 -6.70 -10.96
N GLU A 33 -26.89 -6.00 -10.78
CA GLU A 33 -26.71 -5.13 -9.62
C GLU A 33 -27.70 -3.96 -9.67
N PRO A 34 -28.17 -3.49 -8.51
CA PRO A 34 -29.11 -2.39 -8.47
C PRO A 34 -28.58 -1.16 -9.20
N ARG A 35 -29.40 -0.53 -10.05
CA ARG A 35 -29.02 0.65 -10.85
C ARG A 35 -28.56 1.84 -10.01
N ARG A 36 -29.02 1.92 -8.76
CA ARG A 36 -28.64 2.95 -7.78
C ARG A 36 -28.31 2.28 -6.48
N TYR A 37 -27.18 2.62 -5.87
CA TYR A 37 -26.94 2.26 -4.50
C TYR A 37 -26.20 3.37 -3.77
N PHE A 38 -26.57 3.51 -2.51
CA PHE A 38 -25.93 4.37 -1.54
C PHE A 38 -25.42 3.50 -0.41
N ARG A 39 -24.15 3.65 -0.06
CA ARG A 39 -23.51 2.96 1.05
C ARG A 39 -22.88 3.98 1.99
N TYR A 40 -23.16 3.81 3.24
CA TYR A 40 -22.48 4.49 4.33
C TYR A 40 -21.73 3.46 5.16
N SER A 41 -20.53 3.79 5.61
CA SER A 41 -19.80 3.02 6.62
C SER A 41 -19.10 3.98 7.57
N LEU A 42 -18.93 3.54 8.81
CA LEU A 42 -18.23 4.26 9.85
C LEU A 42 -17.22 3.31 10.50
N SER A 43 -15.96 3.71 10.52
CA SER A 43 -14.93 3.02 11.29
C SER A 43 -14.43 3.95 12.41
N THR A 44 -14.32 3.43 13.62
CA THR A 44 -13.64 4.13 14.71
C THR A 44 -12.57 3.23 15.30
N ILE A 45 -11.45 3.82 15.71
CA ILE A 45 -10.34 3.12 16.35
C ILE A 45 -9.92 3.95 17.56
N ASP A 46 -9.77 3.27 18.69
CA ASP A 46 -9.11 3.80 19.87
C ASP A 46 -7.85 2.96 20.10
N ASP A 47 -6.67 3.58 20.00
CA ASP A 47 -5.35 2.95 20.04
C ASP A 47 -4.51 3.57 21.16
N VAL A 48 -4.02 2.72 22.03
CA VAL A 48 -3.08 3.11 23.09
C VAL A 48 -1.76 2.41 22.85
N THR A 49 -0.72 3.19 22.57
CA THR A 49 0.66 2.70 22.42
C THR A 49 1.49 3.06 23.64
N VAL A 50 2.17 2.05 24.20
CA VAL A 50 3.11 2.20 25.32
C VAL A 50 4.51 1.92 24.81
N TYR A 51 5.41 2.87 25.05
CA TYR A 51 6.83 2.75 24.70
C TYR A 51 7.66 2.37 25.93
N SER A 52 8.57 1.41 25.76
CA SER A 52 9.52 0.98 26.77
C SER A 52 10.94 1.38 26.38
N GLY A 53 11.76 1.75 27.36
CA GLY A 53 13.18 2.06 27.15
C GLY A 53 13.40 3.28 26.24
N LEU A 54 12.55 4.31 26.38
CA LEU A 54 12.67 5.55 25.62
C LEU A 54 14.00 6.24 25.86
N GLN A 55 14.68 6.61 24.78
CA GLN A 55 15.96 7.32 24.78
C GLN A 55 15.80 8.81 24.43
N VAL A 56 14.58 9.25 24.13
CA VAL A 56 14.22 10.62 23.75
C VAL A 56 13.02 11.10 24.57
N PRO A 57 12.79 12.40 24.73
CA PRO A 57 11.68 12.96 25.50
C PRO A 57 10.33 12.82 24.75
N LEU A 58 9.93 11.61 24.42
CA LEU A 58 8.61 11.27 23.91
C LEU A 58 7.69 10.83 25.05
N PRO A 59 6.37 10.92 24.92
CA PRO A 59 5.44 10.38 25.91
C PRO A 59 5.58 8.87 25.99
N ILE A 60 5.62 8.33 27.20
CA ILE A 60 5.65 6.88 27.42
C ILE A 60 4.36 6.23 26.91
N VAL A 61 3.26 6.96 26.95
CA VAL A 61 1.95 6.50 26.49
C VAL A 61 1.41 7.49 25.45
N LEU A 62 1.07 6.98 24.29
CA LEU A 62 0.38 7.72 23.23
C LEU A 62 -1.01 7.10 23.06
N ASN A 63 -2.06 7.92 23.15
CA ASN A 63 -3.41 7.52 22.81
C ASN A 63 -3.85 8.25 21.55
N GLN A 64 -4.37 7.50 20.57
CA GLN A 64 -4.88 7.98 19.31
C GLN A 64 -6.32 7.51 19.11
N PHE A 65 -7.24 8.45 18.94
CA PHE A 65 -8.61 8.17 18.58
C PHE A 65 -8.87 8.59 17.14
N LEU A 66 -9.37 7.65 16.33
CA LEU A 66 -9.61 7.85 14.91
C LEU A 66 -11.09 7.61 14.60
N VAL A 67 -11.62 8.43 13.70
CA VAL A 67 -12.99 8.29 13.15
C VAL A 67 -12.91 8.42 11.64
N GLU A 68 -13.44 7.44 10.92
CA GLU A 68 -13.44 7.40 9.46
C GLU A 68 -14.88 7.14 8.94
N PRO A 69 -15.66 8.17 8.65
CA PRO A 69 -16.89 8.04 7.87
C PRO A 69 -16.57 7.90 6.38
N THR A 70 -17.23 6.96 5.70
CA THR A 70 -17.14 6.77 4.26
C THR A 70 -18.52 6.78 3.64
N LEU A 71 -18.68 7.54 2.55
CA LEU A 71 -19.88 7.61 1.75
C LEU A 71 -19.55 7.15 0.32
N THR A 72 -20.35 6.25 -0.22
CA THR A 72 -20.25 5.83 -1.61
C THR A 72 -21.60 5.89 -2.26
N PHE A 73 -21.67 6.56 -3.40
CA PHE A 73 -22.85 6.60 -4.26
C PHE A 73 -22.49 6.06 -5.63
N ARG A 74 -23.34 5.19 -6.20
CA ARG A 74 -23.22 4.73 -7.58
C ARG A 74 -24.56 4.83 -8.28
N TYR A 75 -24.49 5.30 -9.51
CA TYR A 75 -25.58 5.31 -10.46
C TYR A 75 -25.13 4.59 -11.73
N LYS A 76 -25.42 3.29 -11.79
CA LYS A 76 -24.94 2.46 -12.91
C LYS A 76 -25.69 2.77 -14.22
N PRO A 77 -24.99 2.62 -15.35
CA PRO A 77 -23.60 2.14 -15.48
C PRO A 77 -22.55 3.25 -15.40
N VAL A 78 -22.92 4.53 -15.29
CA VAL A 78 -22.09 5.65 -15.72
C VAL A 78 -21.37 6.37 -14.58
N TRP A 79 -22.02 6.59 -13.41
CA TRP A 79 -21.47 7.51 -12.41
C TRP A 79 -21.19 6.84 -11.08
N SER A 80 -20.08 7.20 -10.48
CA SER A 80 -19.73 6.84 -9.10
C SER A 80 -19.16 8.05 -8.37
N PHE A 81 -19.43 8.13 -7.06
CA PHE A 81 -18.83 9.10 -6.16
C PHE A 81 -18.47 8.39 -4.87
N SER A 82 -17.29 8.66 -4.34
CA SER A 82 -16.87 8.14 -3.03
C SER A 82 -16.11 9.22 -2.26
N THR A 83 -16.38 9.31 -0.96
CA THR A 83 -15.60 10.16 -0.05
C THR A 83 -15.37 9.42 1.26
N SER A 84 -14.14 9.51 1.76
CA SER A 84 -13.73 9.05 3.08
C SER A 84 -12.96 10.18 3.75
N LEU A 85 -13.39 10.54 4.93
CA LEU A 85 -12.72 11.50 5.79
C LEU A 85 -12.04 10.73 6.92
N ILE A 86 -10.96 11.28 7.48
CA ILE A 86 -10.35 10.76 8.68
C ILE A 86 -10.18 11.88 9.70
N GLY A 87 -10.77 11.71 10.87
CA GLY A 87 -10.52 12.53 12.04
C GLY A 87 -9.53 11.83 12.97
N VAL A 88 -8.46 12.49 13.36
CA VAL A 88 -7.45 11.96 14.30
C VAL A 88 -7.35 12.90 15.48
N ALA A 89 -7.49 12.37 16.68
CA ALA A 89 -7.16 13.07 17.93
C ALA A 89 -6.09 12.26 18.65
N ASP A 90 -5.02 12.89 19.09
CA ASP A 90 -3.97 12.25 19.86
C ASP A 90 -3.59 13.05 21.11
N THR A 91 -2.99 12.38 22.09
CA THR A 91 -2.59 12.99 23.38
C THR A 91 -1.20 13.58 23.35
N TYR A 92 -0.46 13.48 22.25
CA TYR A 92 0.92 13.98 22.15
C TYR A 92 0.97 15.49 21.93
N THR A 93 0.02 16.01 21.17
CA THR A 93 0.01 17.42 20.78
C THR A 93 -1.19 18.13 21.39
N ASP A 94 -1.20 18.35 22.69
CA ASP A 94 -2.22 19.12 23.44
C ASP A 94 -3.46 19.52 22.60
N SER A 95 -4.43 18.61 22.46
CA SER A 95 -5.68 18.83 21.72
C SER A 95 -5.59 18.85 20.18
N PHE A 96 -4.66 18.15 19.56
CA PHE A 96 -4.59 18.14 18.11
C PHE A 96 -5.68 17.24 17.50
N THR A 97 -6.74 17.87 17.00
CA THR A 97 -7.73 17.20 16.17
C THR A 97 -7.45 17.56 14.71
N GLN A 98 -6.98 16.60 13.94
CA GLN A 98 -6.85 16.73 12.49
C GLN A 98 -8.09 16.12 11.81
N LEU A 99 -8.69 16.88 10.92
CA LEU A 99 -9.64 16.36 9.95
C LEU A 99 -8.97 16.38 8.59
N ARG A 100 -8.81 15.21 7.98
CA ARG A 100 -8.19 15.05 6.67
C ARG A 100 -9.11 14.35 5.69
N VAL A 101 -8.99 14.68 4.41
CA VAL A 101 -9.67 13.97 3.33
C VAL A 101 -8.79 12.81 2.92
N LYS A 102 -9.21 11.58 3.26
CA LYS A 102 -8.50 10.37 2.90
C LYS A 102 -8.69 10.03 1.42
N GLU A 103 -9.93 10.02 0.98
CA GLU A 103 -10.34 9.90 -0.41
C GLU A 103 -11.54 10.79 -0.69
N ALA A 104 -11.60 11.40 -1.87
CA ALA A 104 -12.77 12.11 -2.38
C ALA A 104 -12.68 12.15 -3.90
N TYR A 105 -13.41 11.28 -4.58
CA TYR A 105 -13.35 11.18 -6.03
C TYR A 105 -14.70 10.93 -6.67
N ALA A 106 -14.81 11.36 -7.92
CA ALA A 106 -15.90 11.03 -8.82
C ALA A 106 -15.38 10.18 -9.98
N GLY A 107 -16.18 9.27 -10.47
CA GLY A 107 -15.86 8.42 -11.60
C GLY A 107 -16.98 8.30 -12.60
N ALA A 108 -16.63 8.06 -13.85
CA ALA A 108 -17.55 7.78 -14.93
C ALA A 108 -17.06 6.61 -15.76
N SER A 109 -17.97 5.71 -16.15
CA SER A 109 -17.68 4.51 -16.94
C SER A 109 -18.50 4.52 -18.22
N ALA A 110 -17.85 4.24 -19.35
CA ALA A 110 -18.50 4.15 -20.67
C ALA A 110 -17.85 3.00 -21.49
N GLY A 111 -18.56 1.88 -21.61
CA GLY A 111 -18.02 0.68 -22.28
C GLY A 111 -16.77 0.18 -21.59
N ASN A 112 -15.64 0.19 -22.30
CA ASN A 112 -14.34 -0.27 -21.80
C ASN A 112 -13.51 0.84 -21.12
N PHE A 113 -14.05 2.06 -20.99
CA PHE A 113 -13.38 3.22 -20.42
C PHE A 113 -13.92 3.56 -19.04
N ASP A 114 -13.02 3.81 -18.10
CA ASP A 114 -13.29 4.38 -16.80
C ASP A 114 -12.43 5.62 -16.58
N ILE A 115 -13.05 6.71 -16.14
CA ILE A 115 -12.34 7.94 -15.75
C ILE A 115 -12.64 8.22 -14.29
N THR A 116 -11.61 8.58 -13.53
CA THR A 116 -11.71 8.98 -12.12
C THR A 116 -11.00 10.30 -11.92
N VAL A 117 -11.63 11.22 -11.18
CA VAL A 117 -11.07 12.55 -10.85
C VAL A 117 -11.23 12.78 -9.36
N GLY A 118 -10.18 13.22 -8.70
CA GLY A 118 -10.16 13.57 -7.27
C GLY A 118 -9.11 12.78 -6.48
N ARG A 119 -9.20 12.86 -5.15
CA ARG A 119 -8.28 12.17 -4.25
C ARG A 119 -8.61 10.70 -4.15
N ARG A 120 -7.68 9.85 -4.59
CA ARG A 120 -7.87 8.40 -4.61
C ARG A 120 -6.59 7.66 -4.26
N MET A 121 -6.72 6.59 -3.47
CA MET A 121 -5.63 5.62 -3.28
C MET A 121 -5.54 4.70 -4.49
N VAL A 122 -4.31 4.54 -4.99
CA VAL A 122 -3.97 3.60 -6.08
C VAL A 122 -2.84 2.72 -5.58
N ARG A 123 -2.84 1.46 -5.96
CA ARG A 123 -1.74 0.53 -5.66
C ARG A 123 -1.34 -0.17 -6.95
N TRP A 124 -0.12 0.08 -7.39
CA TRP A 124 0.46 -0.53 -8.59
C TRP A 124 1.52 -1.57 -8.26
N GLY A 125 2.19 -1.40 -7.13
CA GLY A 125 3.16 -2.36 -6.66
C GLY A 125 2.52 -3.66 -6.17
N THR A 126 3.20 -4.78 -6.40
CA THR A 126 2.74 -6.14 -6.08
C THR A 126 3.21 -6.64 -4.73
N GLY A 127 4.26 -6.02 -4.15
CA GLY A 127 4.81 -6.43 -2.85
C GLY A 127 3.84 -6.23 -1.68
N TYR A 128 4.06 -6.91 -0.60
CA TYR A 128 3.26 -6.84 0.63
C TYR A 128 3.79 -5.79 1.60
N ALA A 129 5.10 -5.82 1.89
CA ALA A 129 5.75 -4.91 2.82
C ALA A 129 6.46 -3.75 2.12
N PHE A 130 6.94 -3.96 0.90
CA PHE A 130 7.69 -3.00 0.12
C PHE A 130 7.05 -2.76 -1.26
N THR A 131 7.52 -1.77 -1.98
CA THR A 131 7.23 -1.59 -3.40
C THR A 131 8.38 -0.89 -4.10
N ALA A 132 8.73 -1.37 -5.29
CA ALA A 132 9.71 -0.73 -6.16
C ALA A 132 9.03 0.17 -7.20
N THR A 133 7.83 -0.21 -7.65
CA THR A 133 7.10 0.42 -8.77
C THR A 133 5.93 1.28 -8.35
N GLY A 134 5.64 1.36 -7.06
CA GLY A 134 4.48 2.05 -6.49
C GLY A 134 4.59 3.57 -6.51
N VAL A 135 4.81 4.18 -7.67
CA VAL A 135 5.00 5.65 -7.82
C VAL A 135 3.80 6.48 -7.40
N LEU A 136 2.61 5.91 -7.47
CA LEU A 136 1.35 6.51 -7.02
C LEU A 136 0.82 5.84 -5.75
N ASP A 137 1.47 4.78 -5.29
CA ASP A 137 1.06 4.06 -4.09
C ASP A 137 1.23 4.96 -2.85
N PRO A 138 0.39 4.82 -1.83
CA PRO A 138 0.68 5.38 -0.53
C PRO A 138 1.96 4.72 0.03
N PRO A 139 2.71 5.42 0.90
CA PRO A 139 3.89 4.86 1.54
C PRO A 139 3.57 3.54 2.23
N ARG A 140 4.43 2.55 2.04
CA ARG A 140 4.33 1.27 2.75
C ARG A 140 5.23 1.31 3.97
N MET A 141 4.72 0.85 5.09
CA MET A 141 5.46 0.73 6.33
C MET A 141 5.65 -0.74 6.65
N PRO A 142 6.82 -1.33 6.38
CA PRO A 142 7.05 -2.76 6.63
C PRO A 142 6.90 -3.18 8.10
N THR A 143 7.09 -2.25 9.04
CA THR A 143 6.82 -2.49 10.47
C THR A 143 5.31 -2.47 10.78
N ASN A 144 4.49 -1.93 9.87
CA ASN A 144 3.03 -1.92 9.97
C ASN A 144 2.38 -2.25 8.61
N PRO A 145 2.64 -3.43 8.03
CA PRO A 145 2.23 -3.77 6.66
C PRO A 145 0.71 -3.80 6.46
N THR A 146 -0.03 -3.96 7.54
CA THR A 146 -1.51 -3.96 7.53
C THR A 146 -2.11 -2.56 7.60
N ASP A 147 -1.28 -1.48 7.75
CA ASP A 147 -1.73 -0.12 8.04
C ASP A 147 -2.79 -0.12 9.15
N ARG A 148 -2.37 -0.56 10.34
CA ARG A 148 -3.24 -0.80 11.49
C ARG A 148 -4.21 0.34 11.80
N LEU A 149 -3.74 1.57 11.69
CA LEU A 149 -4.55 2.77 11.94
C LEU A 149 -5.26 3.28 10.69
N ASN A 150 -4.96 2.71 9.52
CA ASN A 150 -5.56 3.09 8.23
C ASN A 150 -5.36 4.59 7.89
N LEU A 151 -4.17 5.12 8.18
CA LEU A 151 -3.84 6.54 8.04
C LEU A 151 -3.44 6.96 6.63
N ASN A 152 -3.20 6.01 5.73
CA ASN A 152 -2.81 6.31 4.36
C ASN A 152 -3.88 7.15 3.64
N GLU A 153 -3.43 8.18 2.94
CA GLU A 153 -4.26 9.07 2.13
C GLU A 153 -4.02 8.84 0.64
N GLY A 154 -5.05 9.10 -0.16
CA GLY A 154 -4.93 9.09 -1.62
C GLY A 154 -4.19 10.33 -2.13
N ARG A 155 -3.83 10.28 -3.42
CA ARG A 155 -3.31 11.43 -4.17
C ARG A 155 -4.42 12.09 -4.98
N ASP A 156 -4.34 13.41 -5.12
CA ASP A 156 -5.20 14.17 -6.02
C ASP A 156 -4.78 13.89 -7.45
N MET A 157 -5.70 13.29 -8.25
CA MET A 157 -5.34 12.80 -9.58
C MET A 157 -6.52 12.79 -10.56
N VAL A 158 -6.15 12.74 -11.83
CA VAL A 158 -7.02 12.30 -12.92
C VAL A 158 -6.48 10.96 -13.40
N LYS A 159 -7.32 9.92 -13.42
CA LYS A 159 -6.96 8.57 -13.85
C LYS A 159 -7.96 8.11 -14.91
N ALA A 160 -7.45 7.56 -16.01
CA ALA A 160 -8.23 6.92 -17.06
C ALA A 160 -7.77 5.48 -17.25
N ASP A 161 -8.71 4.57 -17.28
CA ASP A 161 -8.47 3.15 -17.54
C ASP A 161 -9.18 2.74 -18.83
N PHE A 162 -8.51 1.95 -19.65
CA PHE A 162 -9.08 1.27 -20.80
C PHE A 162 -8.83 -0.22 -20.67
N VAL A 163 -9.90 -1.03 -20.58
CA VAL A 163 -9.83 -2.47 -20.39
C VAL A 163 -10.29 -3.19 -21.66
N HIS A 164 -9.46 -4.10 -22.18
CA HIS A 164 -9.80 -4.88 -23.35
C HIS A 164 -9.32 -6.33 -23.19
N GLY A 165 -10.26 -7.27 -23.12
CA GLY A 165 -9.94 -8.69 -22.90
C GLY A 165 -9.14 -8.88 -21.61
N SER A 166 -7.95 -9.49 -21.72
CA SER A 166 -7.03 -9.77 -20.61
C SER A 166 -6.03 -8.66 -20.36
N SER A 167 -6.20 -7.48 -20.97
CA SER A 167 -5.27 -6.36 -20.84
C SER A 167 -5.98 -5.09 -20.41
N ALA A 168 -5.23 -4.22 -19.74
CA ALA A 168 -5.67 -2.90 -19.31
C ALA A 168 -4.56 -1.86 -19.50
N LEU A 169 -4.94 -0.68 -19.99
CA LEU A 169 -4.07 0.48 -20.05
C LEU A 169 -4.61 1.53 -19.06
N THR A 170 -3.77 1.98 -18.17
CA THR A 170 -4.07 3.07 -17.22
C THR A 170 -3.17 4.25 -17.52
N ALA A 171 -3.75 5.44 -17.59
CA ALA A 171 -3.04 6.73 -17.58
C ALA A 171 -3.45 7.49 -16.32
N ALA A 172 -2.49 8.04 -15.59
CA ALA A 172 -2.74 8.83 -14.40
C ALA A 172 -1.86 10.09 -14.38
N TRP A 173 -2.47 11.19 -14.03
CA TRP A 173 -1.78 12.43 -13.69
C TRP A 173 -2.16 12.82 -12.26
N SER A 174 -1.16 12.92 -11.39
CA SER A 174 -1.32 13.30 -9.99
C SER A 174 -0.65 14.63 -9.74
N THR A 175 -1.27 15.50 -8.95
CA THR A 175 -0.70 16.78 -8.56
C THR A 175 -0.44 16.85 -7.06
N ALA A 176 0.63 17.54 -6.69
CA ALA A 176 0.96 17.88 -5.31
C ALA A 176 0.31 19.19 -4.84
N ALA A 177 -0.36 19.93 -5.73
CA ALA A 177 -0.86 21.29 -5.47
C ALA A 177 -1.84 21.37 -4.28
N LEU A 178 -2.57 20.28 -3.99
CA LEU A 178 -3.52 20.21 -2.88
C LEU A 178 -3.00 19.37 -1.70
N ALA A 179 -1.76 18.89 -1.78
CA ALA A 179 -1.14 18.15 -0.69
C ALA A 179 -0.71 19.08 0.46
N PRO A 180 -0.69 18.61 1.71
CA PRO A 180 -0.07 19.35 2.79
C PRO A 180 1.40 19.67 2.45
N ALA A 181 1.87 20.85 2.82
CA ALA A 181 3.25 21.28 2.56
C ALA A 181 4.32 20.36 3.17
N SER A 182 3.94 19.55 4.15
CA SER A 182 4.80 18.53 4.79
C SER A 182 4.89 17.22 4.01
N ALA A 183 4.04 17.01 3.00
CA ALA A 183 4.08 15.80 2.18
C ALA A 183 5.12 16.00 1.05
N ASP A 184 6.11 15.12 0.99
CA ASP A 184 7.08 15.07 -0.12
C ASP A 184 6.41 14.46 -1.37
N LEU A 185 5.34 15.11 -1.83
CA LEU A 185 4.61 14.75 -3.03
C LEU A 185 4.98 15.67 -4.17
N HIS A 186 5.13 15.11 -5.34
CA HIS A 186 5.44 15.80 -6.58
C HIS A 186 4.37 15.51 -7.62
N ASP A 187 4.25 16.40 -8.61
CA ASP A 187 3.44 16.13 -9.79
C ASP A 187 4.00 14.90 -10.51
N THR A 188 3.12 13.97 -10.83
CA THR A 188 3.51 12.69 -11.43
C THR A 188 2.59 12.38 -12.60
N THR A 189 3.16 12.08 -13.77
CA THR A 189 2.43 11.50 -14.90
C THR A 189 2.88 10.07 -15.08
N ALA A 190 1.95 9.13 -15.06
CA ALA A 190 2.28 7.71 -15.11
C ALA A 190 1.35 6.94 -16.03
N PHE A 191 1.91 5.95 -16.72
CA PHE A 191 1.20 5.01 -17.56
C PHE A 191 1.50 3.60 -17.06
N ARG A 192 0.46 2.75 -17.04
CA ARG A 192 0.59 1.32 -16.72
C ARG A 192 -0.12 0.51 -17.79
N TYR A 193 0.59 -0.41 -18.41
CA TYR A 193 0.01 -1.44 -19.26
C TYR A 193 0.07 -2.76 -18.49
N ASN A 194 -1.09 -3.33 -18.20
CA ASN A 194 -1.24 -4.60 -17.50
C ASN A 194 -1.76 -5.65 -18.47
N VAL A 195 -1.25 -6.88 -18.39
CA VAL A 195 -1.68 -7.98 -19.19
C VAL A 195 -1.52 -9.32 -18.46
N LEU A 196 -2.54 -10.18 -18.59
CA LEU A 196 -2.48 -11.56 -18.12
C LEU A 196 -1.99 -12.46 -19.25
N VAL A 197 -0.76 -12.99 -19.13
CA VAL A 197 -0.12 -13.87 -20.13
C VAL A 197 0.34 -15.16 -19.48
N HIS A 198 -0.17 -16.31 -19.94
CA HIS A 198 0.19 -17.64 -19.43
C HIS A 198 0.10 -17.77 -17.90
N GLY A 199 -0.87 -17.10 -17.28
CA GLY A 199 -1.08 -17.10 -15.83
C GLY A 199 -0.15 -16.15 -15.06
N PHE A 200 0.67 -15.37 -15.75
CA PHE A 200 1.38 -14.22 -15.16
C PHE A 200 0.54 -12.96 -15.32
N ASP A 201 0.21 -12.31 -14.22
CA ASP A 201 -0.27 -10.94 -14.21
C ASP A 201 0.95 -10.01 -14.25
N THR A 202 1.13 -9.32 -15.37
CA THR A 202 2.35 -8.57 -15.69
C THR A 202 1.99 -7.13 -15.98
N SER A 203 2.78 -6.18 -15.47
CA SER A 203 2.62 -4.77 -15.81
C SER A 203 3.93 -4.14 -16.26
N LEU A 204 3.83 -3.26 -17.26
CA LEU A 204 4.84 -2.28 -17.62
C LEU A 204 4.37 -0.91 -17.14
N ILE A 205 5.28 -0.18 -16.51
CA ILE A 205 4.99 1.14 -15.93
C ILE A 205 6.03 2.12 -16.49
N ALA A 206 5.58 3.30 -16.89
CA ALA A 206 6.46 4.36 -17.33
C ALA A 206 5.86 5.72 -17.00
N GLY A 207 6.68 6.73 -16.81
CA GLY A 207 6.20 8.06 -16.54
C GLY A 207 7.29 9.05 -16.19
N ASP A 208 6.86 10.16 -15.64
CA ASP A 208 7.67 11.26 -15.19
C ASP A 208 7.23 11.63 -13.77
N ASP A 209 8.18 11.81 -12.89
CA ASP A 209 7.99 12.17 -11.49
C ASP A 209 8.90 13.35 -11.15
N ARG A 210 8.52 14.16 -10.16
CA ARG A 210 9.32 15.29 -9.67
C ARG A 210 9.66 16.38 -10.70
N GLY A 211 8.79 16.54 -11.71
CA GLY A 211 8.96 17.62 -12.68
C GLY A 211 10.04 17.37 -13.71
N GLY A 212 10.33 16.14 -14.06
CA GLY A 212 11.16 15.80 -15.20
C GLY A 212 12.06 14.57 -15.08
N ASP A 213 11.96 13.83 -13.97
CA ASP A 213 12.70 12.59 -13.79
C ASP A 213 11.89 11.42 -14.34
N ALA A 214 12.27 10.95 -15.52
CA ALA A 214 11.62 9.80 -16.14
C ALA A 214 11.87 8.53 -15.31
N PHE A 215 10.85 7.69 -15.20
CA PHE A 215 10.96 6.39 -14.59
C PHE A 215 10.36 5.30 -15.47
N GLY A 216 10.84 4.08 -15.27
CA GLY A 216 10.29 2.87 -15.85
C GLY A 216 10.15 1.80 -14.80
N GLY A 217 9.23 0.86 -15.01
CA GLY A 217 9.04 -0.24 -14.07
C GLY A 217 8.37 -1.45 -14.72
N PHE A 218 8.59 -2.57 -14.07
CA PHE A 218 8.01 -3.86 -14.44
C PHE A 218 7.54 -4.57 -13.19
N THR A 219 6.35 -5.16 -13.25
CA THR A 219 5.84 -6.01 -12.17
C THR A 219 5.35 -7.34 -12.74
N PHE A 220 5.42 -8.37 -11.94
CA PHE A 220 4.73 -9.62 -12.22
C PHE A 220 4.23 -10.28 -10.95
N THR A 221 3.13 -11.03 -11.11
CA THR A 221 2.59 -11.94 -10.08
C THR A 221 2.13 -13.20 -10.76
N ARG A 222 2.38 -14.36 -10.14
CA ARG A 222 1.86 -15.64 -10.60
C ARG A 222 1.48 -16.53 -9.44
N VAL A 223 0.31 -17.15 -9.56
CA VAL A 223 -0.16 -18.17 -8.61
C VAL A 223 0.08 -19.56 -9.21
N PHE A 224 0.63 -20.48 -8.41
CA PHE A 224 0.87 -21.87 -8.75
C PHE A 224 0.00 -22.77 -7.85
N GLY A 225 -0.90 -23.51 -8.49
CA GLY A 225 -1.89 -24.30 -7.76
C GLY A 225 -2.76 -23.40 -6.87
N GLU A 226 -3.04 -23.86 -5.65
CA GLU A 226 -3.85 -23.13 -4.67
C GLU A 226 -3.02 -22.53 -3.53
N ALA A 227 -1.72 -22.83 -3.48
CA ALA A 227 -0.90 -22.57 -2.30
C ALA A 227 0.20 -21.53 -2.52
N TRP A 228 0.80 -21.47 -3.70
CA TRP A 228 1.96 -20.65 -3.96
C TRP A 228 1.64 -19.44 -4.81
N GLU A 229 2.21 -18.29 -4.45
CA GLU A 229 2.26 -17.08 -5.24
C GLU A 229 3.71 -16.58 -5.27
N ILE A 230 4.19 -16.21 -6.45
CA ILE A 230 5.44 -15.46 -6.59
C ILE A 230 5.14 -14.09 -7.17
N HIS A 231 5.89 -13.10 -6.76
CA HIS A 231 5.78 -11.74 -7.28
C HIS A 231 7.14 -11.06 -7.34
N GLY A 232 7.22 -10.05 -8.18
CA GLY A 232 8.44 -9.27 -8.30
C GLY A 232 8.20 -7.94 -8.97
N GLU A 233 9.08 -6.99 -8.68
CA GLU A 233 9.09 -5.65 -9.21
C GLU A 233 10.51 -5.23 -9.54
N ALA A 234 10.66 -4.47 -10.61
CA ALA A 234 11.88 -3.74 -10.91
C ALA A 234 11.50 -2.34 -11.35
N ALA A 235 12.20 -1.33 -10.86
CA ALA A 235 12.01 0.05 -11.24
C ALA A 235 13.33 0.73 -11.52
N TRP A 236 13.33 1.63 -12.47
CA TRP A 236 14.46 2.45 -12.89
C TRP A 236 14.06 3.91 -12.80
N ARG A 237 14.80 4.66 -12.00
CA ARG A 237 14.79 6.13 -11.91
C ARG A 237 16.26 6.57 -12.01
N GLU A 238 16.69 7.53 -11.22
CA GLU A 238 18.11 7.80 -11.02
C GLU A 238 18.88 6.55 -10.53
N HIS A 239 18.20 5.71 -9.75
CA HIS A 239 18.72 4.46 -9.20
C HIS A 239 17.72 3.32 -9.39
N GLU A 240 18.23 2.11 -9.46
CA GLU A 240 17.42 0.90 -9.58
C GLU A 240 16.82 0.49 -8.24
N ALA A 241 15.57 0.05 -8.25
CA ALA A 241 14.92 -0.62 -7.14
C ALA A 241 14.44 -2.00 -7.59
N ILE A 242 14.62 -3.03 -6.77
CA ILE A 242 14.26 -4.40 -7.09
C ILE A 242 13.55 -5.01 -5.87
N LEU A 243 12.45 -5.70 -6.11
CA LEU A 243 11.71 -6.49 -5.15
C LEU A 243 11.45 -7.88 -5.72
N GLY A 244 11.63 -8.89 -4.91
CA GLY A 244 11.23 -10.26 -5.22
C GLY A 244 10.64 -10.93 -3.98
N GLY A 245 9.54 -11.65 -4.15
CA GLY A 245 8.87 -12.28 -3.02
C GLY A 245 8.07 -13.51 -3.40
N ALA A 246 7.71 -14.25 -2.36
CA ALA A 246 6.84 -15.40 -2.46
C ALA A 246 5.89 -15.46 -1.27
N LYS A 247 4.69 -16.01 -1.54
CA LYS A 247 3.69 -16.34 -0.53
C LYS A 247 3.32 -17.79 -0.65
N TYR A 248 3.20 -18.44 0.48
CA TYR A 248 2.75 -19.82 0.58
C TYR A 248 1.64 -19.94 1.62
N THR A 249 0.54 -20.58 1.27
CA THR A 249 -0.55 -20.85 2.20
C THR A 249 -0.71 -22.36 2.37
N THR A 250 -0.57 -22.82 3.59
CA THR A 250 -0.74 -24.23 3.93
C THR A 250 -2.22 -24.65 3.85
N THR A 251 -2.48 -25.96 3.78
CA THR A 251 -3.84 -26.51 3.85
C THR A 251 -4.58 -26.14 5.14
N ASN A 252 -3.84 -25.90 6.25
CA ASN A 252 -4.40 -25.44 7.52
C ASN A 252 -4.61 -23.92 7.57
N GLY A 253 -4.39 -23.19 6.46
CA GLY A 253 -4.61 -21.75 6.35
C GLY A 253 -3.53 -20.89 7.03
N ILE A 254 -2.34 -21.43 7.33
CA ILE A 254 -1.18 -20.62 7.72
C ILE A 254 -0.56 -20.05 6.45
N THR A 255 -0.38 -18.73 6.41
CA THR A 255 0.24 -18.04 5.30
C THR A 255 1.63 -17.57 5.70
N PHE A 256 2.61 -17.87 4.87
CA PHE A 256 3.98 -17.36 4.94
C PHE A 256 4.21 -16.41 3.78
N ILE A 257 4.86 -15.27 4.03
CA ILE A 257 5.30 -14.34 3.01
C ILE A 257 6.76 -14.00 3.28
N GLY A 258 7.58 -14.02 2.22
CA GLY A 258 8.96 -13.54 2.26
C GLY A 258 9.20 -12.59 1.11
N GLU A 259 9.81 -11.44 1.39
CA GLU A 259 10.19 -10.44 0.40
C GLU A 259 11.62 -9.98 0.63
N PHE A 260 12.39 -9.91 -0.45
CA PHE A 260 13.67 -9.24 -0.52
C PHE A 260 13.50 -7.94 -1.29
N PHE A 261 14.04 -6.84 -0.76
CA PHE A 261 13.91 -5.53 -1.36
C PHE A 261 15.23 -4.77 -1.35
N THR A 262 15.53 -4.15 -2.48
CA THR A 262 16.63 -3.21 -2.62
C THR A 262 16.08 -1.88 -3.11
N PRO A 263 15.99 -0.86 -2.24
CA PRO A 263 15.52 0.47 -2.63
C PRO A 263 16.55 1.20 -3.49
N PRO A 264 16.14 2.24 -4.21
CA PRO A 264 17.06 3.15 -4.85
C PRO A 264 17.84 3.90 -3.78
N ASN A 265 19.07 3.67 -3.59
CA ASN A 265 20.11 4.35 -2.77
C ASN A 265 19.69 5.44 -1.74
N ILE A 266 18.44 5.43 -1.29
CA ILE A 266 17.87 6.33 -0.29
C ILE A 266 17.37 5.44 0.86
N PRO A 267 17.64 5.78 2.13
CA PRO A 267 17.09 5.05 3.27
C PRO A 267 15.57 4.98 3.15
N TYR A 268 15.02 3.78 3.11
CA TYR A 268 13.57 3.57 2.97
C TYR A 268 12.82 4.05 4.22
N PHE A 269 13.51 4.05 5.36
CA PHE A 269 13.00 4.48 6.65
C PHE A 269 13.85 5.65 7.14
N GLN A 270 13.28 6.85 7.08
CA GLN A 270 13.93 8.05 7.67
C GLN A 270 13.62 8.21 9.16
N GLU A 271 13.20 7.18 9.85
CA GLU A 271 12.92 7.29 11.30
C GLU A 271 14.19 7.37 12.14
N THR A 272 15.35 7.06 11.56
CA THR A 272 16.63 7.16 12.26
C THR A 272 17.42 8.37 11.80
N SER A 273 17.97 9.12 12.75
CA SER A 273 18.86 10.25 12.50
C SER A 273 20.25 9.85 11.94
N THR A 274 20.49 8.56 11.74
CA THR A 274 21.76 8.03 11.25
C THR A 274 21.70 7.82 9.76
N PRO A 275 22.44 8.58 8.93
CA PRO A 275 22.49 8.36 7.51
C PRO A 275 23.12 7.00 7.23
N LEU A 276 22.37 6.12 6.58
CA LEU A 276 22.86 4.84 6.12
C LEU A 276 23.71 5.06 4.85
N ASN A 277 24.94 4.59 4.87
CA ASN A 277 25.84 4.73 3.75
C ASN A 277 25.66 3.57 2.76
N GLY A 278 25.49 3.90 1.48
CA GLY A 278 25.40 2.93 0.40
C GLY A 278 24.00 2.33 0.20
N ARG A 279 23.91 1.39 -0.75
CA ARG A 279 22.68 0.72 -1.12
C ARG A 279 22.27 -0.27 -0.03
N GLN A 280 21.06 -0.13 0.47
CA GLN A 280 20.51 -0.99 1.51
C GLN A 280 19.83 -2.23 0.90
N HIS A 281 19.75 -3.30 1.68
CA HIS A 281 19.04 -4.54 1.33
C HIS A 281 18.15 -4.95 2.50
N TYR A 282 16.89 -5.18 2.22
CA TYR A 282 15.91 -5.52 3.25
C TYR A 282 15.34 -6.92 3.02
N LEU A 283 15.04 -7.59 4.11
CA LEU A 283 14.31 -8.85 4.14
C LEU A 283 13.07 -8.67 5.01
N PHE A 284 11.90 -8.97 4.46
CA PHE A 284 10.66 -9.09 5.22
C PHE A 284 10.22 -10.55 5.25
N LEU A 285 9.90 -11.04 6.42
CA LEU A 285 9.32 -12.37 6.62
C LEU A 285 8.08 -12.24 7.50
N THR A 286 7.01 -12.94 7.17
CA THR A 286 5.83 -13.03 8.02
C THR A 286 5.22 -14.42 7.96
N ALA A 287 4.67 -14.86 9.09
CA ALA A 287 3.85 -16.04 9.21
C ALA A 287 2.57 -15.66 9.96
N GLY A 288 1.41 -15.96 9.40
CA GLY A 288 0.14 -15.59 10.00
C GLY A 288 -0.98 -16.58 9.72
N LYS A 289 -1.97 -16.58 10.59
CA LYS A 289 -3.19 -17.36 10.42
C LYS A 289 -4.40 -16.57 10.87
N SER A 290 -5.37 -16.48 9.97
CA SER A 290 -6.68 -15.92 10.29
C SER A 290 -7.59 -17.00 10.85
N ARG A 291 -8.30 -16.67 11.93
CA ARG A 291 -9.28 -17.54 12.58
C ARG A 291 -8.65 -18.88 13.03
N LEU A 292 -8.04 -18.90 14.20
CA LEU A 292 -7.41 -20.09 14.81
C LEU A 292 -8.47 -21.14 15.22
N ARG A 293 -9.20 -21.67 14.23
CA ARG A 293 -10.39 -22.54 14.46
C ARG A 293 -10.08 -23.85 15.17
N GLU A 294 -8.85 -24.34 15.04
CA GLU A 294 -8.40 -25.60 15.61
C GLU A 294 -8.16 -25.50 17.13
N LEU A 295 -7.97 -24.28 17.64
CA LEU A 295 -7.72 -24.05 19.06
C LEU A 295 -9.03 -23.68 19.77
N PRO A 296 -9.50 -24.45 20.75
CA PRO A 296 -10.66 -24.09 21.57
C PRO A 296 -10.49 -22.70 22.21
N GLY A 297 -11.49 -21.83 22.07
CA GLY A 297 -11.42 -20.45 22.58
C GLY A 297 -10.72 -19.44 21.67
N TRP A 298 -10.02 -19.87 20.62
CA TRP A 298 -9.25 -19.00 19.72
C TRP A 298 -9.87 -18.80 18.32
N LYS A 299 -11.07 -19.31 18.11
CA LYS A 299 -11.76 -19.27 16.78
C LYS A 299 -11.95 -17.88 16.18
N GLN A 300 -11.92 -16.84 17.01
CA GLN A 300 -12.11 -15.44 16.61
C GLN A 300 -10.79 -14.65 16.53
N TRP A 301 -9.66 -15.34 16.73
CA TRP A 301 -8.36 -14.70 16.72
C TRP A 301 -7.67 -14.85 15.36
N ASP A 302 -7.08 -13.76 14.93
CA ASP A 302 -6.07 -13.70 13.87
C ASP A 302 -4.73 -13.44 14.55
N LEU A 303 -3.69 -14.15 14.14
CA LEU A 303 -2.33 -14.00 14.68
C LEU A 303 -1.34 -13.92 13.54
N SER A 304 -0.39 -12.99 13.62
CA SER A 304 0.80 -12.96 12.76
C SER A 304 2.05 -12.60 13.53
N VAL A 305 3.18 -13.14 13.06
CA VAL A 305 4.52 -12.77 13.49
C VAL A 305 5.30 -12.38 12.26
N SER A 306 5.95 -11.23 12.32
CA SER A 306 6.70 -10.68 11.19
C SER A 306 8.08 -10.20 11.66
N THR A 307 9.01 -10.09 10.72
CA THR A 307 10.28 -9.42 10.93
C THR A 307 10.67 -8.64 9.69
N VAL A 308 11.23 -7.47 9.91
CA VAL A 308 11.90 -6.66 8.88
C VAL A 308 13.35 -6.54 9.29
N ALA A 309 14.25 -6.88 8.40
CA ALA A 309 15.70 -6.82 8.67
C ALA A 309 16.42 -6.00 7.60
N ASN A 310 17.33 -5.14 8.03
CA ASN A 310 18.33 -4.54 7.18
C ASN A 310 19.55 -5.48 7.13
N LEU A 311 19.84 -6.03 5.95
CA LEU A 311 20.89 -7.02 5.77
C LEU A 311 22.30 -6.40 5.72
N ASN A 312 22.42 -5.10 5.57
CA ASN A 312 23.69 -4.39 5.52
C ASN A 312 24.27 -4.15 6.91
N ASP A 313 23.43 -3.79 7.87
CA ASP A 313 23.84 -3.48 9.24
C ASP A 313 23.43 -4.56 10.27
N LEU A 314 22.75 -5.61 9.80
CA LEU A 314 22.28 -6.77 10.56
C LEU A 314 21.33 -6.39 11.70
N SER A 315 20.59 -5.29 11.55
CA SER A 315 19.54 -4.89 12.48
C SER A 315 18.18 -5.38 11.99
N TYR A 316 17.22 -5.52 12.90
CA TYR A 316 15.88 -5.96 12.56
C TYR A 316 14.84 -5.46 13.56
N THR A 317 13.58 -5.51 13.15
CA THR A 317 12.42 -5.34 14.04
C THR A 317 11.58 -6.61 14.00
N ALA A 318 11.28 -7.17 15.17
CA ALA A 318 10.31 -8.24 15.33
C ALA A 318 8.93 -7.66 15.66
N ILE A 319 7.88 -8.19 15.03
CA ILE A 319 6.53 -7.67 15.13
C ILE A 319 5.58 -8.84 15.45
N ILE A 320 4.67 -8.60 16.38
CA ILE A 320 3.60 -9.54 16.72
C ILE A 320 2.28 -8.79 16.60
N ASP A 321 1.36 -9.32 15.78
CA ASP A 321 0.00 -8.83 15.66
C ASP A 321 -0.99 -9.91 16.08
N ALA A 322 -1.91 -9.54 16.96
CA ALA A 322 -3.03 -10.40 17.34
C ALA A 322 -4.33 -9.58 17.28
N THR A 323 -5.32 -10.08 16.57
CA THR A 323 -6.63 -9.43 16.47
C THR A 323 -7.73 -10.41 16.90
N ARG A 324 -8.62 -9.96 17.77
CA ARG A 324 -9.82 -10.70 18.17
C ARG A 324 -11.08 -9.99 17.67
N ARG A 325 -11.95 -10.75 17.01
CA ARG A 325 -13.24 -10.24 16.53
C ARG A 325 -14.36 -10.57 17.53
N PHE A 326 -15.22 -9.60 17.80
CA PHE A 326 -16.40 -9.70 18.63
C PHE A 326 -17.64 -9.41 17.78
N GLY A 327 -18.24 -10.47 17.23
CA GLY A 327 -19.32 -10.32 16.26
C GLY A 327 -18.88 -9.69 14.93
N ASN A 328 -19.75 -8.88 14.33
CA ASN A 328 -19.53 -8.30 13.01
C ASN A 328 -18.96 -6.87 13.04
N HIS A 329 -19.08 -6.20 14.19
CA HIS A 329 -18.82 -4.77 14.29
C HIS A 329 -17.62 -4.41 15.16
N PHE A 330 -17.22 -5.27 16.09
CA PHE A 330 -16.13 -4.97 17.01
C PHE A 330 -14.94 -5.91 16.84
N SER A 331 -13.74 -5.35 16.95
CA SER A 331 -12.51 -6.11 17.14
C SER A 331 -11.58 -5.40 18.12
N SER A 332 -10.79 -6.15 18.84
CA SER A 332 -9.62 -5.65 19.57
C SER A 332 -8.36 -6.18 18.93
N TYR A 333 -7.27 -5.44 19.07
CA TYR A 333 -5.97 -5.88 18.59
C TYR A 333 -4.87 -5.57 19.60
N LEU A 334 -3.81 -6.35 19.47
CA LEU A 334 -2.50 -6.14 20.09
C LEU A 334 -1.48 -6.08 18.96
N HIS A 335 -0.65 -5.05 18.97
CA HIS A 335 0.52 -4.92 18.10
C HIS A 335 1.74 -4.70 19.00
N MET A 336 2.78 -5.46 18.78
CA MET A 336 4.04 -5.32 19.54
C MET A 336 5.19 -5.25 18.54
N GLU A 337 6.05 -4.25 18.71
CA GLU A 337 7.25 -4.04 17.91
C GLU A 337 8.47 -4.02 18.82
N VAL A 338 9.49 -4.79 18.45
CA VAL A 338 10.75 -4.94 19.20
C VAL A 338 11.91 -4.77 18.24
N PRO A 339 12.49 -3.57 18.12
CA PRO A 339 13.68 -3.32 17.33
C PRO A 339 14.92 -3.91 18.01
N ALA A 340 15.87 -4.35 17.19
CA ALA A 340 17.14 -4.92 17.66
C ALA A 340 18.29 -4.57 16.69
N GLY A 341 19.46 -4.32 17.25
CA GLY A 341 20.67 -3.94 16.52
C GLY A 341 21.62 -3.19 17.41
N ASN A 342 22.74 -2.76 16.87
CA ASN A 342 23.63 -1.86 17.59
C ASN A 342 23.10 -0.40 17.52
N SER A 343 23.55 0.47 18.40
CA SER A 343 23.06 1.88 18.50
C SER A 343 23.33 2.75 17.25
N ARG A 344 24.05 2.24 16.26
CA ARG A 344 24.34 2.95 14.99
C ARG A 344 23.66 2.25 13.79
N SER A 345 22.97 1.15 14.00
CA SER A 345 22.22 0.45 12.96
C SER A 345 20.81 1.04 12.83
N GLU A 346 20.14 0.79 11.72
CA GLU A 346 18.82 1.35 11.43
C GLU A 346 17.81 1.06 12.53
N TYR A 347 17.58 -0.21 12.85
CA TYR A 347 16.61 -0.59 13.89
C TYR A 347 17.18 -0.48 15.31
N GLY A 348 18.50 -0.62 15.49
CA GLY A 348 19.12 -0.45 16.80
C GLY A 348 19.21 1.00 17.29
N ALA A 349 19.11 1.99 16.38
CA ALA A 349 19.02 3.40 16.69
C ALA A 349 17.58 3.89 16.97
N THR A 350 16.59 2.99 16.92
CA THR A 350 15.19 3.31 17.24
C THR A 350 15.11 3.86 18.67
N PRO A 351 14.32 4.94 18.91
CA PRO A 351 14.32 5.62 20.19
C PRO A 351 13.65 4.87 21.36
N PHE A 352 13.20 3.65 21.14
CA PHE A 352 12.57 2.77 22.12
C PHE A 352 13.09 1.33 22.00
N THR A 353 13.01 0.55 23.08
CA THR A 353 13.36 -0.87 23.05
C THR A 353 12.17 -1.77 22.73
N ALA A 354 10.96 -1.32 22.99
CA ALA A 354 9.73 -1.95 22.54
C ALA A 354 8.59 -0.93 22.46
N ALA A 355 7.69 -1.12 21.51
CA ALA A 355 6.41 -0.44 21.42
C ALA A 355 5.28 -1.46 21.47
N THR A 356 4.29 -1.25 22.32
CA THR A 356 3.13 -2.12 22.43
C THR A 356 1.87 -1.29 22.29
N SER A 357 1.07 -1.60 21.26
CA SER A 357 -0.22 -0.94 21.01
C SER A 357 -1.36 -1.90 21.29
N VAL A 358 -2.36 -1.42 21.97
CA VAL A 358 -3.64 -2.10 22.18
C VAL A 358 -4.75 -1.21 21.69
N GLY A 359 -5.65 -1.75 20.88
CA GLY A 359 -6.75 -0.94 20.38
C GLY A 359 -8.06 -1.70 20.24
N ILE A 360 -9.12 -0.91 20.12
CA ILE A 360 -10.48 -1.37 19.82
C ILE A 360 -10.91 -0.70 18.54
N ARG A 361 -11.48 -1.49 17.63
CA ARG A 361 -12.06 -1.00 16.37
C ARG A 361 -13.55 -1.34 16.34
N PHE A 362 -14.33 -0.35 15.97
CA PHE A 362 -15.75 -0.51 15.62
C PHE A 362 -15.93 -0.22 14.12
N GLN A 363 -16.76 -1.02 13.45
CA GLN A 363 -17.12 -0.85 12.04
C GLN A 363 -18.62 -1.08 11.85
N LEU A 364 -19.27 -0.11 11.17
CA LEU A 364 -20.69 -0.15 10.80
C LEU A 364 -20.85 -0.22 9.28
#